data_4ebc69c0607e5c797968fa59885cf62e
#
_entry.id   4ebc69c0607e5c797968fa59885cf62e
#
_cell.length_a   1.000
_cell.length_b   1.000
_cell.length_c   1.000
_cell.angle_alpha   90.00
_cell.angle_beta   90.00
_cell.angle_gamma   90.00
#
_symmetry.space_group_name_H-M   'P 1'
#
loop_
_entity.id
_entity.type
_entity.pdbx_description
1 polymer ?
#
loop_
_entity_poly.entity_id
_entity_poly.type
_entity_poly.pdbx_seq_one_letter_code
_entity_poly.pdbx_strand_id
1 'polypeptide(L)'
;MKIYQVTDPEFAEYGKVVTGYDVQQIVDALKEHTPLPEGTDYVAEEPALQNLEASKAIAPSLFGGLPAQFGWCNGHNTKLNCVEYHRSSEFNLGTEDFILLLGRECDITKDWKLDTDTIKAFKVPAGVLVEVYATSLHYAPCHADASKGFKVLVALPQGTNVGTCETEGKSGEDKLLRMTNKWLLAHPEAPEAKDGAWVGLEGVNIDIADSI
;
A
#
# COMPACT_ATOMS: atom_id res chain seq x y z
N MET A 1 12.66 9.05 -12.41
CA MET A 1 12.95 7.84 -11.56
C MET A 1 12.87 6.59 -12.43
N LYS A 2 13.70 5.55 -12.18
CA LYS A 2 13.54 4.25 -12.88
C LYS A 2 12.34 3.49 -12.30
N ILE A 3 11.47 3.00 -13.17
CA ILE A 3 10.33 2.15 -12.80
C ILE A 3 10.67 0.72 -13.21
N TYR A 4 10.75 -0.17 -12.22
CA TYR A 4 10.95 -1.61 -12.39
C TYR A 4 9.61 -2.32 -12.61
N GLN A 5 9.65 -3.56 -13.10
CA GLN A 5 8.48 -4.43 -13.13
C GLN A 5 8.46 -5.29 -11.85
N VAL A 6 7.29 -5.72 -11.40
CA VAL A 6 7.19 -6.67 -10.28
C VAL A 6 7.75 -8.07 -10.62
N THR A 7 8.09 -8.30 -11.88
CA THR A 7 8.79 -9.51 -12.34
C THR A 7 10.31 -9.36 -12.36
N ASP A 8 10.85 -8.15 -12.13
CA ASP A 8 12.28 -7.91 -12.08
C ASP A 8 12.87 -8.43 -10.76
N PRO A 9 14.13 -8.88 -10.76
CA PRO A 9 14.78 -9.41 -9.55
C PRO A 9 14.78 -8.44 -8.37
N GLU A 10 14.80 -7.13 -8.65
CA GLU A 10 14.79 -6.08 -7.65
C GLU A 10 13.54 -6.09 -6.78
N PHE A 11 12.41 -6.62 -7.26
CA PHE A 11 11.17 -6.71 -6.48
C PHE A 11 11.24 -7.74 -5.36
N ALA A 12 12.09 -8.76 -5.48
CA ALA A 12 12.18 -9.85 -4.51
C ALA A 12 12.54 -9.41 -3.07
N GLU A 13 13.14 -8.23 -2.90
CA GLU A 13 13.42 -7.64 -1.58
C GLU A 13 12.17 -7.00 -0.95
N TYR A 14 11.16 -6.67 -1.75
CA TYR A 14 9.96 -5.91 -1.35
C TYR A 14 8.69 -6.75 -1.33
N GLY A 15 8.64 -7.78 -2.16
CA GLY A 15 7.43 -8.56 -2.33
C GLY A 15 7.61 -9.71 -3.32
N LYS A 16 6.49 -10.27 -3.73
CA LYS A 16 6.43 -11.28 -4.78
C LYS A 16 5.12 -11.22 -5.55
N VAL A 17 5.13 -11.72 -6.78
CA VAL A 17 3.90 -12.02 -7.53
C VAL A 17 3.27 -13.28 -6.94
N VAL A 18 1.97 -13.21 -6.66
CA VAL A 18 1.18 -14.33 -6.12
C VAL A 18 0.46 -15.00 -7.29
N THR A 19 0.67 -16.29 -7.46
CA THR A 19 0.10 -17.07 -8.56
C THR A 19 -0.76 -18.22 -8.05
N GLY A 20 -1.55 -18.84 -8.95
CA GLY A 20 -2.35 -20.02 -8.63
C GLY A 20 -3.78 -19.73 -8.16
N TYR A 21 -4.19 -18.46 -8.16
CA TYR A 21 -5.55 -18.04 -7.80
C TYR A 21 -6.26 -17.40 -8.98
N ASP A 22 -7.57 -17.70 -9.13
CA ASP A 22 -8.44 -16.94 -10.01
C ASP A 22 -8.95 -15.70 -9.26
N VAL A 23 -8.46 -14.54 -9.68
CA VAL A 23 -8.80 -13.25 -9.06
C VAL A 23 -9.79 -12.43 -9.90
N GLN A 24 -10.31 -13.00 -11.00
CA GLN A 24 -11.13 -12.24 -11.95
C GLN A 24 -12.41 -11.68 -11.29
N GLN A 25 -13.08 -12.45 -10.42
CA GLN A 25 -14.25 -11.94 -9.69
C GLN A 25 -13.92 -10.73 -8.81
N ILE A 26 -12.72 -10.68 -8.22
CA ILE A 26 -12.28 -9.55 -7.39
C ILE A 26 -12.02 -8.33 -8.28
N VAL A 27 -11.36 -8.51 -9.41
CA VAL A 27 -11.10 -7.44 -10.39
C VAL A 27 -12.41 -6.85 -10.91
N ASP A 28 -13.37 -7.69 -11.27
CA ASP A 28 -14.68 -7.26 -11.79
C ASP A 28 -15.46 -6.48 -10.72
N ALA A 29 -15.52 -7.00 -9.49
CA ALA A 29 -16.20 -6.33 -8.39
C ALA A 29 -15.53 -5.00 -8.00
N LEU A 30 -14.20 -4.95 -7.98
CA LEU A 30 -13.44 -3.73 -7.73
C LEU A 30 -13.75 -2.67 -8.80
N LYS A 31 -13.85 -3.08 -10.06
CA LYS A 31 -14.17 -2.20 -11.18
C LYS A 31 -15.60 -1.67 -11.11
N GLU A 32 -16.57 -2.53 -10.80
CA GLU A 32 -18.01 -2.24 -10.87
C GLU A 32 -18.53 -1.52 -9.61
N HIS A 33 -18.06 -1.92 -8.42
CA HIS A 33 -18.66 -1.53 -7.15
C HIS A 33 -17.87 -0.51 -6.34
N THR A 34 -16.69 -0.08 -6.82
CA THR A 34 -15.92 0.94 -6.11
C THR A 34 -15.77 2.21 -6.92
N PRO A 35 -15.72 3.40 -6.28
CA PRO A 35 -15.57 4.67 -6.98
C PRO A 35 -14.15 4.86 -7.53
N LEU A 36 -14.00 5.82 -8.43
CA LEU A 36 -12.70 6.38 -8.85
C LEU A 36 -12.72 7.88 -8.52
N PRO A 37 -12.22 8.30 -7.35
CA PRO A 37 -12.19 9.71 -6.98
C PRO A 37 -11.09 10.49 -7.73
N GLU A 38 -11.23 11.82 -7.78
CA GLU A 38 -10.23 12.75 -8.32
C GLU A 38 -8.92 12.73 -7.51
N GLY A 39 -9.03 12.63 -6.19
CA GLY A 39 -7.89 12.43 -5.28
C GLY A 39 -7.63 10.95 -5.01
N THR A 40 -7.25 10.62 -3.79
CA THR A 40 -7.04 9.24 -3.35
C THR A 40 -7.87 8.97 -2.11
N ASP A 41 -8.68 7.93 -2.17
CA ASP A 41 -9.49 7.44 -1.05
C ASP A 41 -9.14 5.99 -0.71
N TYR A 42 -9.32 5.66 0.58
CA TYR A 42 -9.08 4.32 1.12
C TYR A 42 -10.29 3.83 1.93
N VAL A 43 -10.68 2.59 1.69
CA VAL A 43 -11.69 1.88 2.47
C VAL A 43 -11.12 0.56 2.94
N ALA A 44 -11.05 0.35 4.27
CA ALA A 44 -10.40 -0.82 4.86
C ALA A 44 -11.13 -2.14 4.55
N GLU A 45 -12.45 -2.12 4.52
CA GLU A 45 -13.31 -3.27 4.21
C GLU A 45 -14.47 -2.82 3.33
N GLU A 46 -14.56 -3.39 2.12
CA GLU A 46 -15.63 -3.14 1.16
C GLU A 46 -16.53 -4.39 1.09
N PRO A 47 -17.81 -4.30 1.46
CA PRO A 47 -18.71 -5.46 1.44
C PRO A 47 -18.78 -6.17 0.09
N ALA A 48 -18.70 -5.44 -1.02
CA ALA A 48 -18.71 -6.00 -2.36
C ALA A 48 -17.48 -6.85 -2.68
N LEU A 49 -16.34 -6.59 -2.02
CA LEU A 49 -15.11 -7.37 -2.13
C LEU A 49 -15.02 -8.45 -1.05
N GLN A 50 -15.36 -8.09 0.20
CA GLN A 50 -15.28 -8.96 1.37
C GLN A 50 -16.15 -10.22 1.24
N ASN A 51 -17.34 -10.08 0.67
CA ASN A 51 -18.32 -11.17 0.61
C ASN A 51 -18.18 -12.08 -0.61
N LEU A 52 -17.27 -11.81 -1.53
CA LEU A 52 -17.00 -12.65 -2.70
C LEU A 52 -16.54 -14.04 -2.30
N GLU A 53 -16.99 -15.06 -3.02
CA GLU A 53 -16.50 -16.43 -2.85
C GLU A 53 -14.99 -16.52 -3.19
N ALA A 54 -14.53 -15.78 -4.18
CA ALA A 54 -13.10 -15.68 -4.50
C ALA A 54 -12.28 -15.11 -3.33
N SER A 55 -12.73 -14.02 -2.69
CA SER A 55 -12.05 -13.42 -1.53
C SER A 55 -12.00 -14.38 -0.35
N LYS A 56 -13.13 -15.05 -0.04
CA LYS A 56 -13.21 -16.06 1.02
C LYS A 56 -12.29 -17.26 0.76
N ALA A 57 -12.17 -17.66 -0.50
CA ALA A 57 -11.34 -18.81 -0.89
C ALA A 57 -9.85 -18.53 -0.78
N ILE A 58 -9.39 -17.30 -1.12
CA ILE A 58 -7.97 -16.97 -1.09
C ILE A 58 -7.49 -16.50 0.29
N ALA A 59 -8.34 -15.87 1.11
CA ALA A 59 -7.97 -15.27 2.39
C ALA A 59 -7.18 -16.23 3.33
N PRO A 60 -7.58 -17.52 3.52
CA PRO A 60 -6.81 -18.43 4.35
C PRO A 60 -5.38 -18.66 3.87
N SER A 61 -5.17 -18.66 2.55
CA SER A 61 -3.83 -18.84 1.97
C SER A 61 -2.98 -17.59 2.08
N LEU A 62 -3.58 -16.41 1.96
CA LEU A 62 -2.87 -15.14 2.06
C LEU A 62 -2.40 -14.86 3.50
N PHE A 63 -3.22 -15.19 4.50
CA PHE A 63 -2.99 -14.82 5.89
C PHE A 63 -2.88 -16.01 6.86
N GLY A 64 -2.66 -17.24 6.35
CA GLY A 64 -2.48 -18.41 7.22
C GLY A 64 -3.69 -18.71 8.11
N GLY A 65 -4.90 -18.36 7.69
CA GLY A 65 -6.14 -18.57 8.44
C GLY A 65 -6.49 -17.45 9.43
N LEU A 66 -5.70 -16.36 9.50
CA LEU A 66 -6.10 -15.17 10.26
C LEU A 66 -7.30 -14.49 9.58
N PRO A 67 -8.19 -13.85 10.35
CA PRO A 67 -9.24 -13.01 9.77
C PRO A 67 -8.63 -11.92 8.89
N ALA A 68 -9.19 -11.73 7.70
CA ALA A 68 -8.71 -10.76 6.73
C ALA A 68 -9.82 -9.79 6.30
N GLN A 69 -9.43 -8.59 5.96
CA GLN A 69 -10.28 -7.57 5.36
C GLN A 69 -9.86 -7.36 3.90
N PHE A 70 -10.85 -7.14 3.04
CA PHE A 70 -10.69 -6.84 1.62
C PHE A 70 -11.31 -5.47 1.36
N GLY A 71 -10.44 -4.49 1.25
CA GLY A 71 -10.79 -3.11 0.97
C GLY A 71 -10.19 -2.62 -0.33
N TRP A 72 -10.08 -1.32 -0.48
CA TRP A 72 -9.49 -0.72 -1.67
C TRP A 72 -8.82 0.61 -1.38
N CYS A 73 -7.83 0.96 -2.22
CA CYS A 73 -7.27 2.29 -2.37
C CYS A 73 -7.41 2.71 -3.84
N ASN A 74 -8.21 3.74 -4.10
CA ASN A 74 -8.54 4.17 -5.46
C ASN A 74 -8.27 5.65 -5.65
N GLY A 75 -7.98 6.05 -6.88
CA GLY A 75 -7.87 7.47 -7.21
C GLY A 75 -6.79 7.82 -8.22
N HIS A 76 -6.22 9.02 -8.00
CA HIS A 76 -5.15 9.58 -8.81
C HIS A 76 -4.03 10.07 -7.88
N ASN A 77 -2.83 9.59 -8.08
CA ASN A 77 -1.64 9.98 -7.33
C ASN A 77 -0.39 9.73 -8.18
N THR A 78 0.63 10.56 -8.00
CA THR A 78 1.98 10.39 -8.57
C THR A 78 3.08 10.58 -7.52
N LYS A 79 2.68 10.99 -6.29
CA LYS A 79 3.63 11.39 -5.24
C LYS A 79 3.79 10.33 -4.16
N LEU A 80 5.00 10.29 -3.60
CA LEU A 80 5.33 9.46 -2.44
C LEU A 80 4.52 9.87 -1.20
N ASN A 81 4.58 11.15 -0.83
CA ASN A 81 4.00 11.77 0.36
C ASN A 81 4.38 11.11 1.69
N CYS A 82 4.12 9.83 1.83
CA CYS A 82 4.36 9.05 3.03
C CYS A 82 4.93 7.67 2.70
N VAL A 83 5.41 6.99 3.73
CA VAL A 83 5.53 5.53 3.75
C VAL A 83 4.94 5.00 5.03
N GLU A 84 4.32 3.83 4.96
CA GLU A 84 3.78 3.10 6.09
C GLU A 84 4.20 1.65 6.08
N TYR A 85 4.05 0.98 7.20
CA TYR A 85 4.23 -0.46 7.33
C TYR A 85 3.27 -1.04 8.36
N HIS A 86 3.07 -2.34 8.25
CA HIS A 86 2.20 -3.13 9.11
C HIS A 86 2.98 -4.30 9.69
N ARG A 87 2.52 -4.89 10.80
CA ARG A 87 3.08 -6.16 11.33
C ARG A 87 2.60 -7.38 10.54
N SER A 88 2.31 -7.19 9.26
CA SER A 88 1.82 -8.20 8.32
C SER A 88 2.14 -7.78 6.90
N SER A 89 2.19 -8.74 5.97
CA SER A 89 2.17 -8.41 4.54
C SER A 89 0.83 -7.79 4.14
N GLU A 90 0.88 -6.98 3.09
CA GLU A 90 -0.29 -6.46 2.37
C GLU A 90 -0.37 -7.11 0.99
N PHE A 91 -1.59 -7.34 0.48
CA PHE A 91 -1.78 -7.86 -0.88
C PHE A 91 -2.54 -6.85 -1.72
N ASN A 92 -2.01 -6.59 -2.92
CA ASN A 92 -2.55 -5.62 -3.86
C ASN A 92 -2.89 -6.26 -5.21
N LEU A 93 -3.99 -5.80 -5.80
CA LEU A 93 -4.49 -6.24 -7.12
C LEU A 93 -5.21 -5.08 -7.79
N GLY A 94 -4.74 -4.64 -8.95
CA GLY A 94 -5.33 -3.50 -9.67
C GLY A 94 -6.24 -3.90 -10.82
N THR A 95 -7.23 -3.05 -11.12
CA THR A 95 -8.04 -3.15 -12.35
C THR A 95 -7.31 -2.60 -13.57
N GLU A 96 -6.34 -1.72 -13.35
CA GLU A 96 -5.44 -1.10 -14.32
C GLU A 96 -4.00 -1.29 -13.83
N ASP A 97 -3.02 -1.05 -14.69
CA ASP A 97 -1.62 -0.96 -14.26
C ASP A 97 -1.48 0.15 -13.21
N PHE A 98 -0.76 -0.13 -12.15
CA PHE A 98 -0.44 0.85 -11.11
C PHE A 98 1.02 0.74 -10.68
N ILE A 99 1.50 1.74 -9.92
CA ILE A 99 2.89 1.79 -9.48
C ILE A 99 2.92 1.88 -7.97
N LEU A 100 3.76 1.06 -7.35
CA LEU A 100 4.08 1.09 -5.94
C LEU A 100 5.44 1.78 -5.75
N LEU A 101 5.50 2.76 -4.85
CA LEU A 101 6.73 3.36 -4.36
C LEU A 101 7.10 2.66 -3.04
N LEU A 102 8.16 1.87 -3.05
CA LEU A 102 8.51 0.97 -1.96
C LEU A 102 9.87 1.32 -1.34
N GLY A 103 9.92 1.29 -0.01
CA GLY A 103 11.14 1.33 0.79
C GLY A 103 11.33 0.05 1.58
N ARG A 104 12.40 -0.03 2.37
CA ARG A 104 12.65 -1.16 3.28
C ARG A 104 12.65 -0.67 4.72
N GLU A 105 12.00 -1.40 5.61
CA GLU A 105 11.96 -1.09 7.04
C GLU A 105 13.38 -0.99 7.64
N CYS A 106 14.32 -1.83 7.17
CA CYS A 106 15.70 -1.84 7.65
C CYS A 106 16.51 -0.58 7.26
N ASP A 107 16.02 0.25 6.34
CA ASP A 107 16.65 1.52 5.96
C ASP A 107 16.20 2.69 6.87
N ILE A 108 15.20 2.47 7.73
CA ILE A 108 14.81 3.45 8.74
C ILE A 108 15.95 3.58 9.76
N THR A 109 16.41 4.80 9.98
CA THR A 109 17.48 5.10 10.93
C THR A 109 17.00 4.96 12.38
N LYS A 110 17.94 4.96 13.33
CA LYS A 110 17.63 4.91 14.78
C LYS A 110 16.82 6.12 15.26
N ASP A 111 16.87 7.23 14.50
CA ASP A 111 16.11 8.45 14.78
C ASP A 111 14.74 8.48 14.08
N TRP A 112 14.37 7.34 13.48
CA TRP A 112 13.10 7.14 12.76
C TRP A 112 12.98 8.05 11.53
N LYS A 113 14.06 8.10 10.75
CA LYS A 113 14.16 8.82 9.49
C LYS A 113 14.40 7.85 8.35
N LEU A 114 13.96 8.20 7.15
CA LEU A 114 14.20 7.47 5.91
C LEU A 114 14.58 8.47 4.81
N ASP A 115 15.69 8.21 4.15
CA ASP A 115 16.09 8.96 2.94
C ASP A 115 15.23 8.50 1.75
N THR A 116 14.56 9.45 1.11
CA THR A 116 13.70 9.16 -0.05
C THR A 116 14.47 8.64 -1.26
N ASP A 117 15.78 8.85 -1.34
CA ASP A 117 16.63 8.28 -2.40
C ASP A 117 16.70 6.73 -2.34
N THR A 118 16.33 6.12 -1.19
CA THR A 118 16.24 4.65 -1.04
C THR A 118 14.99 4.04 -1.65
N ILE A 119 14.00 4.86 -1.99
CA ILE A 119 12.71 4.41 -2.54
C ILE A 119 12.87 3.94 -3.99
N LYS A 120 12.25 2.81 -4.30
CA LYS A 120 12.15 2.26 -5.66
C LYS A 120 10.70 2.23 -6.13
N ALA A 121 10.50 2.41 -7.44
CA ALA A 121 9.20 2.34 -8.08
C ALA A 121 9.03 1.00 -8.80
N PHE A 122 7.87 0.34 -8.60
CA PHE A 122 7.55 -0.94 -9.20
C PHE A 122 6.18 -0.89 -9.86
N LYS A 123 6.14 -1.20 -11.15
CA LYS A 123 4.90 -1.29 -11.91
C LYS A 123 4.28 -2.68 -11.73
N VAL A 124 3.03 -2.69 -11.31
CA VAL A 124 2.18 -3.88 -11.20
C VAL A 124 1.19 -3.88 -12.36
N PRO A 125 1.19 -4.88 -13.23
CA PRO A 125 0.21 -4.97 -14.31
C PRO A 125 -1.21 -5.22 -13.78
N ALA A 126 -2.21 -4.76 -14.52
CA ALA A 126 -3.62 -5.05 -14.24
C ALA A 126 -3.86 -6.56 -14.08
N GLY A 127 -4.65 -6.95 -13.09
CA GLY A 127 -5.00 -8.35 -12.82
C GLY A 127 -3.88 -9.19 -12.17
N VAL A 128 -2.73 -8.59 -11.87
CA VAL A 128 -1.63 -9.28 -11.18
C VAL A 128 -1.73 -9.06 -9.68
N LEU A 129 -1.90 -10.15 -8.92
CA LEU A 129 -1.88 -10.11 -7.45
C LEU A 129 -0.43 -10.11 -6.96
N VAL A 130 -0.09 -9.16 -6.11
CA VAL A 130 1.22 -9.06 -5.47
C VAL A 130 1.10 -9.07 -3.96
N GLU A 131 2.08 -9.68 -3.30
CA GLU A 131 2.34 -9.54 -1.87
C GLU A 131 3.43 -8.48 -1.68
N VAL A 132 3.14 -7.47 -0.88
CA VAL A 132 4.11 -6.51 -0.34
C VAL A 132 4.47 -6.99 1.06
N TYR A 133 5.74 -7.31 1.31
CA TYR A 133 6.17 -7.91 2.58
C TYR A 133 5.97 -6.96 3.76
N ALA A 134 5.77 -7.53 4.96
CA ALA A 134 5.67 -6.76 6.21
C ALA A 134 6.87 -5.83 6.47
N THR A 135 8.03 -6.16 5.90
CA THR A 135 9.26 -5.36 5.99
C THR A 135 9.40 -4.31 4.90
N SER A 136 8.40 -4.19 4.03
CA SER A 136 8.38 -3.21 2.94
C SER A 136 7.53 -2.02 3.31
N LEU A 137 8.13 -0.85 3.20
CA LEU A 137 7.44 0.42 3.36
C LEU A 137 6.69 0.73 2.07
N HIS A 138 5.45 1.15 2.18
CA HIS A 138 4.56 1.48 1.07
C HIS A 138 3.61 2.60 1.48
N TYR A 139 2.85 3.13 0.53
CA TYR A 139 1.73 4.05 0.79
C TYR A 139 0.73 3.94 -0.38
N ALA A 140 -0.12 4.98 -0.54
CA ALA A 140 -1.08 5.03 -1.64
C ALA A 140 -0.40 4.73 -2.99
N PRO A 141 -0.98 3.87 -3.83
CA PRO A 141 -0.47 3.61 -5.17
C PRO A 141 -0.39 4.87 -6.03
N CYS A 142 0.45 4.84 -7.05
CA CYS A 142 0.45 5.83 -8.12
C CYS A 142 -0.22 5.24 -9.37
N HIS A 143 -0.90 6.08 -10.15
CA HIS A 143 -1.41 5.65 -11.45
C HIS A 143 -0.26 5.49 -12.46
N ALA A 144 -0.43 4.54 -13.39
CA ALA A 144 0.47 4.38 -14.53
C ALA A 144 -0.03 5.13 -15.77
N ASP A 145 -1.28 5.59 -15.74
CA ASP A 145 -1.95 6.37 -16.79
C ASP A 145 -2.90 7.38 -16.12
N ALA A 146 -2.59 8.66 -16.26
CA ALA A 146 -3.37 9.75 -15.65
C ALA A 146 -4.84 9.79 -16.11
N SER A 147 -5.13 9.30 -17.32
CA SER A 147 -6.51 9.27 -17.84
C SER A 147 -7.37 8.18 -17.22
N LYS A 148 -6.74 7.17 -16.56
CA LYS A 148 -7.42 6.01 -15.98
C LYS A 148 -7.43 6.02 -14.45
N GLY A 149 -6.46 6.67 -13.83
CA GLY A 149 -6.26 6.55 -12.39
C GLY A 149 -5.88 5.12 -11.97
N PHE A 150 -6.19 4.75 -10.75
CA PHE A 150 -6.04 3.38 -10.26
C PHE A 150 -7.22 2.97 -9.37
N LYS A 151 -7.60 1.71 -9.45
CA LYS A 151 -8.46 1.01 -8.50
C LYS A 151 -7.71 -0.22 -8.04
N VAL A 152 -7.32 -0.23 -6.78
CA VAL A 152 -6.44 -1.26 -6.21
C VAL A 152 -7.09 -1.88 -4.98
N LEU A 153 -7.30 -3.20 -5.03
CA LEU A 153 -7.60 -4.00 -3.85
C LEU A 153 -6.47 -3.85 -2.82
N VAL A 154 -6.85 -3.66 -1.57
CA VAL A 154 -5.95 -3.74 -0.41
C VAL A 154 -6.48 -4.82 0.51
N ALA A 155 -5.75 -5.94 0.62
CA ALA A 155 -6.10 -7.00 1.57
C ALA A 155 -5.08 -7.05 2.70
N LEU A 156 -5.57 -7.02 3.94
CA LEU A 156 -4.82 -6.96 5.19
C LEU A 156 -5.48 -7.81 6.27
N PRO A 157 -4.78 -8.16 7.36
CA PRO A 157 -5.44 -8.71 8.54
C PRO A 157 -6.52 -7.76 9.06
N GLN A 158 -7.64 -8.34 9.46
CA GLN A 158 -8.81 -7.58 9.90
C GLN A 158 -8.49 -6.62 11.05
N GLY A 159 -8.98 -5.38 10.94
CA GLY A 159 -8.75 -4.29 11.90
C GLY A 159 -7.54 -3.41 11.58
N THR A 160 -6.70 -3.77 10.61
CA THR A 160 -5.61 -2.89 10.15
C THR A 160 -6.17 -1.61 9.56
N ASN A 161 -5.55 -0.46 9.87
CA ASN A 161 -6.00 0.87 9.43
C ASN A 161 -7.40 1.27 9.94
N VAL A 162 -7.93 0.60 10.97
CA VAL A 162 -9.24 0.91 11.54
C VAL A 162 -9.09 1.43 12.96
N GLY A 163 -9.54 2.67 13.19
CA GLY A 163 -9.44 3.32 14.50
C GLY A 163 -8.00 3.65 14.91
N THR A 164 -7.86 4.08 16.14
CA THR A 164 -6.58 4.45 16.75
C THR A 164 -6.18 3.42 17.81
N CYS A 165 -4.88 3.28 18.02
CA CYS A 165 -4.31 2.44 19.06
C CYS A 165 -3.53 3.34 20.04
N GLU A 166 -3.83 3.26 21.31
CA GLU A 166 -3.06 3.93 22.36
C GLU A 166 -1.91 3.03 22.82
N THR A 167 -0.73 3.60 22.98
CA THR A 167 0.45 2.94 23.54
C THR A 167 0.94 3.66 24.77
N GLU A 168 1.80 3.01 25.56
CA GLU A 168 2.43 3.67 26.71
C GLU A 168 3.52 4.68 26.31
N GLY A 169 3.84 4.78 25.01
CA GLY A 169 4.87 5.69 24.49
C GLY A 169 6.30 5.35 24.92
N LYS A 170 6.55 4.11 25.34
CA LYS A 170 7.86 3.68 25.83
C LYS A 170 8.85 3.31 24.71
N SER A 171 8.32 2.87 23.58
CA SER A 171 9.12 2.63 22.38
C SER A 171 9.28 3.92 21.57
N GLY A 172 10.48 4.17 21.05
CA GLY A 172 10.68 5.29 20.13
C GLY A 172 9.86 5.14 18.82
N GLU A 173 9.49 3.93 18.48
CA GLU A 173 8.65 3.59 17.34
C GLU A 173 7.18 3.98 17.56
N ASP A 174 6.71 4.05 18.80
CA ASP A 174 5.32 4.36 19.14
C ASP A 174 4.86 5.71 18.55
N LYS A 175 5.78 6.66 18.36
CA LYS A 175 5.48 7.95 17.71
C LYS A 175 5.08 7.85 16.24
N LEU A 176 5.41 6.74 15.58
CA LEU A 176 5.02 6.47 14.20
C LEU A 176 3.62 5.84 14.11
N LEU A 177 3.14 5.24 15.22
CA LEU A 177 1.86 4.53 15.24
C LEU A 177 0.71 5.53 15.03
N ARG A 178 0.10 5.45 13.85
CA ARG A 178 -0.93 6.40 13.41
C ARG A 178 -2.35 5.84 13.56
N MET A 179 -2.50 4.55 13.28
CA MET A 179 -3.76 3.80 13.38
C MET A 179 -3.46 2.37 13.83
N THR A 180 -4.48 1.57 14.10
CA THR A 180 -4.30 0.17 14.44
C THR A 180 -3.43 -0.54 13.39
N ASN A 181 -2.32 -1.16 13.83
CA ASN A 181 -1.36 -1.88 12.99
C ASN A 181 -0.76 -1.03 11.84
N LYS A 182 -0.69 0.29 11.99
CA LYS A 182 -0.17 1.23 10.98
C LYS A 182 0.84 2.19 11.57
N TRP A 183 2.10 2.03 11.20
CA TRP A 183 3.20 2.97 11.46
C TRP A 183 3.48 3.77 10.21
N LEU A 184 3.62 5.10 10.33
CA LEU A 184 3.69 6.02 9.20
C LEU A 184 4.79 7.05 9.39
N LEU A 185 5.58 7.26 8.32
CA LEU A 185 6.54 8.35 8.18
C LEU A 185 6.06 9.26 7.05
N ALA A 186 5.87 10.53 7.35
CA ALA A 186 5.41 11.53 6.37
C ALA A 186 6.59 12.39 5.86
N HIS A 187 6.48 12.81 4.60
CA HIS A 187 7.29 13.91 4.07
C HIS A 187 6.77 15.25 4.63
N PRO A 188 7.63 16.25 4.90
CA PRO A 188 7.18 17.55 5.43
C PRO A 188 6.14 18.26 4.57
N GLU A 189 6.12 18.00 3.25
CA GLU A 189 5.15 18.58 2.33
C GLU A 189 3.81 17.82 2.27
N ALA A 190 3.75 16.62 2.84
CA ALA A 190 2.54 15.80 2.81
C ALA A 190 1.42 16.37 3.68
N PRO A 191 0.15 16.22 3.27
CA PRO A 191 -1.00 16.61 4.11
C PRO A 191 -0.97 15.94 5.49
N GLU A 192 -0.55 14.67 5.56
CA GLU A 192 -0.48 13.86 6.77
C GLU A 192 0.47 14.47 7.83
N ALA A 193 1.53 15.17 7.39
CA ALA A 193 2.43 15.89 8.28
C ALA A 193 1.72 17.03 9.01
N LYS A 194 0.76 17.70 8.34
CA LYS A 194 -0.06 18.77 8.94
C LYS A 194 -1.08 18.20 9.93
N ASP A 195 -1.49 16.95 9.72
CA ASP A 195 -2.41 16.23 10.60
C ASP A 195 -1.70 15.49 11.75
N GLY A 196 -0.42 15.81 12.00
CA GLY A 196 0.35 15.31 13.13
C GLY A 196 1.01 13.94 12.93
N ALA A 197 1.14 13.45 11.70
CA ALA A 197 1.97 12.29 11.41
C ALA A 197 3.46 12.60 11.67
N TRP A 198 4.24 11.58 12.03
CA TRP A 198 5.68 11.75 12.24
C TRP A 198 6.38 12.15 10.95
N VAL A 199 7.04 13.32 10.94
CA VAL A 199 7.83 13.82 9.81
C VAL A 199 9.18 13.08 9.81
N GLY A 200 9.23 11.97 9.07
CA GLY A 200 10.35 11.06 9.03
C GLY A 200 11.01 10.92 7.67
N LEU A 201 10.39 11.37 6.57
CA LEU A 201 11.00 11.32 5.25
C LEU A 201 11.92 12.52 5.04
N GLU A 202 13.16 12.25 4.61
CA GLU A 202 14.19 13.24 4.28
C GLU A 202 14.55 13.12 2.80
N GLY A 203 14.78 14.27 2.13
CA GLY A 203 15.07 14.32 0.70
C GLY A 203 13.93 14.96 -0.10
N VAL A 204 13.71 14.48 -1.32
CA VAL A 204 12.67 15.00 -2.22
C VAL A 204 11.36 14.24 -2.01
N ASN A 205 10.23 14.95 -1.95
CA ASN A 205 8.94 14.29 -2.10
C ASN A 205 8.79 13.77 -3.52
N ILE A 206 9.19 12.51 -3.73
CA ILE A 206 9.25 11.89 -5.06
C ILE A 206 7.90 12.09 -5.77
N ASP A 207 7.97 12.60 -6.99
CA ASP A 207 6.85 12.70 -7.93
C ASP A 207 7.24 11.98 -9.22
N ILE A 208 6.47 10.96 -9.60
CA ILE A 208 6.75 10.16 -10.79
C ILE A 208 5.98 10.61 -12.04
N ALA A 209 5.26 11.73 -11.98
CA ALA A 209 4.44 12.23 -13.09
C ALA A 209 5.19 12.31 -14.43
N ASP A 210 6.47 12.74 -14.39
CA ASP A 210 7.32 12.83 -15.60
C ASP A 210 7.94 11.48 -16.02
N SER A 211 7.67 10.40 -15.28
CA SER A 211 8.27 9.07 -15.51
C SER A 211 7.27 8.04 -16.07
N ILE A 212 5.97 8.42 -16.17
CA ILE A 212 4.84 7.57 -16.57
C ILE A 212 4.20 8.04 -17.87
#